data_3319d900e88115ff2268233c966d7158
#
_entry.id   3319d900e88115ff2268233c966d7158
#
_cell.length_a   1.000
_cell.length_b   1.000
_cell.length_c   1.000
_cell.angle_alpha   90.00
_cell.angle_beta   90.00
_cell.angle_gamma   90.00
#
_symmetry.space_group_name_H-M   'P 1'
#
loop_
_entity.id
_entity.type
_entity.pdbx_description
1 polymer ?
#
loop_
_entity_poly.entity_id
_entity_poly.type
_entity_poly.pdbx_seq_one_letter_code
_entity_poly.pdbx_strand_id
1 'polypeptide(L)'
;ADGTLSDGEFVNGIQHLMSLGIINIPVSVTTPTQEEHTVSDISESGSLQTELDACSEIKRAYDRLNCERSVKHLISVYQYKLDSQVFQTGSVTYYWSGLDTEGNNFEITSSGQAMLRLKILVENTGSTQNEALFCTGPAICNYDVTNGDTDYKYSGMDFTNGQVILKPGESKFFNMFFGPNIGGGGTTFEYVQGKDYYFRGSESYGDLSIPLNLE
;
A
#
# COMPACT_ATOMS: atom_id res chain seq x y z
N ALA A 1 34.52 -3.92 18.16
CA ALA A 1 34.33 -3.32 16.85
C ALA A 1 32.84 -3.31 16.59
N ASP A 2 32.18 -2.16 16.78
CA ASP A 2 30.77 -1.97 16.56
C ASP A 2 30.57 -1.83 15.05
N GLY A 3 29.93 -2.84 14.45
CA GLY A 3 29.63 -2.89 13.03
C GLY A 3 28.39 -2.05 12.65
N THR A 4 28.43 -0.75 12.95
CA THR A 4 27.45 0.21 12.43
C THR A 4 28.03 0.82 11.15
N LEU A 5 27.43 0.45 10.00
CA LEU A 5 27.66 1.16 8.75
C LEU A 5 27.31 2.63 8.94
N SER A 6 28.21 3.52 8.57
CA SER A 6 27.92 4.96 8.55
C SER A 6 26.95 5.28 7.40
N ASP A 7 26.12 6.33 7.56
CA ASP A 7 25.20 6.78 6.52
C ASP A 7 25.90 7.00 5.16
N GLY A 8 27.17 7.42 5.18
CA GLY A 8 28.00 7.60 3.99
C GLY A 8 28.36 6.28 3.29
N GLU A 9 28.64 5.21 4.05
CA GLU A 9 28.93 3.88 3.48
C GLU A 9 27.67 3.24 2.90
N PHE A 10 26.52 3.49 3.52
CA PHE A 10 25.21 3.06 3.00
C PHE A 10 24.86 3.77 1.68
N VAL A 11 25.01 5.10 1.61
CA VAL A 11 24.77 5.88 0.38
C VAL A 11 25.74 5.47 -0.74
N ASN A 12 27.02 5.25 -0.42
CA ASN A 12 27.99 4.77 -1.40
C ASN A 12 27.64 3.36 -1.91
N GLY A 13 27.12 2.49 -1.06
CA GLY A 13 26.63 1.16 -1.44
C GLY A 13 25.48 1.25 -2.44
N ILE A 14 24.49 2.11 -2.18
CA ILE A 14 23.36 2.36 -3.08
C ILE A 14 23.84 2.94 -4.42
N GLN A 15 24.73 3.94 -4.40
CA GLN A 15 25.30 4.51 -5.62
C GLN A 15 26.09 3.47 -6.44
N HIS A 16 26.78 2.58 -5.78
CA HIS A 16 27.48 1.48 -6.45
C HIS A 16 26.51 0.50 -7.11
N LEU A 17 25.40 0.15 -6.45
CA LEU A 17 24.35 -0.68 -7.02
C LEU A 17 23.65 -0.01 -8.21
N MET A 18 23.47 1.32 -8.17
CA MET A 18 22.96 2.10 -9.29
C MET A 18 23.95 2.09 -10.46
N SER A 19 25.27 2.24 -10.19
CA SER A 19 26.31 2.24 -11.23
C SER A 19 26.48 0.88 -11.91
N LEU A 20 26.12 -0.20 -11.23
CA LEU A 20 26.12 -1.57 -11.76
C LEU A 20 24.82 -1.91 -12.51
N GLY A 21 23.85 -0.96 -12.59
CA GLY A 21 22.56 -1.19 -13.24
C GLY A 21 21.64 -2.15 -12.47
N ILE A 22 21.95 -2.44 -11.20
CA ILE A 22 21.17 -3.31 -10.33
C ILE A 22 19.95 -2.55 -9.78
N ILE A 23 20.06 -1.22 -9.65
CA ILE A 23 18.95 -0.33 -9.30
C ILE A 23 18.83 0.69 -10.42
N ASN A 24 17.74 0.62 -11.18
CA ASN A 24 17.41 1.59 -12.21
C ASN A 24 16.18 2.37 -11.77
N ILE A 25 16.29 3.68 -11.61
CA ILE A 25 15.15 4.55 -11.32
C ILE A 25 14.72 5.19 -12.65
N PRO A 26 13.61 4.77 -13.26
CA PRO A 26 13.10 5.45 -14.43
C PRO A 26 12.44 6.76 -14.02
N VAL A 27 13.01 7.88 -14.42
CA VAL A 27 12.32 9.18 -14.42
C VAL A 27 11.53 9.26 -15.71
N SER A 28 10.23 9.10 -15.66
CA SER A 28 9.34 9.39 -16.79
C SER A 28 8.04 10.02 -16.31
N VAL A 29 7.90 11.27 -16.66
CA VAL A 29 6.62 12.00 -16.69
C VAL A 29 5.93 11.58 -17.98
N THR A 30 4.77 10.90 -17.93
CA THR A 30 3.72 11.01 -18.97
C THR A 30 2.45 10.22 -18.61
N THR A 31 1.36 10.74 -19.03
CA THR A 31 -0.06 10.36 -19.22
C THR A 31 -0.36 8.84 -19.30
N PRO A 32 -1.53 8.37 -18.80
CA PRO A 32 -1.86 6.95 -18.71
C PRO A 32 -2.14 6.37 -20.11
N THR A 33 -1.23 5.55 -20.57
CA THR A 33 -1.45 4.63 -21.69
C THR A 33 -1.17 3.23 -21.15
N GLN A 34 -2.09 2.29 -21.37
CA GLN A 34 -1.86 0.87 -21.08
C GLN A 34 -0.61 0.41 -21.83
N GLU A 35 0.44 0.07 -21.09
CA GLU A 35 1.65 -0.52 -21.66
C GLU A 35 1.82 -1.96 -21.19
N GLU A 36 2.10 -2.81 -22.16
CA GLU A 36 2.46 -4.22 -22.02
C GLU A 36 3.64 -4.39 -21.03
N HIS A 37 3.48 -5.32 -20.10
CA HIS A 37 4.53 -5.74 -19.16
C HIS A 37 5.77 -6.20 -19.92
N THR A 38 6.86 -5.47 -19.75
CA THR A 38 8.13 -5.74 -20.44
C THR A 38 9.09 -6.58 -19.59
N VAL A 39 10.08 -7.14 -20.25
CA VAL A 39 11.10 -8.10 -19.77
C VAL A 39 11.86 -7.72 -18.49
N SER A 40 11.78 -6.43 -18.04
CA SER A 40 12.39 -5.96 -16.79
C SER A 40 11.73 -6.54 -15.53
N ASP A 41 10.42 -6.81 -15.58
CA ASP A 41 9.66 -7.30 -14.42
C ASP A 41 10.03 -8.74 -14.03
N ILE A 42 10.43 -9.57 -15.01
CA ILE A 42 10.86 -10.96 -14.78
C ILE A 42 12.22 -10.99 -14.06
N SER A 43 13.09 -9.99 -14.28
CA SER A 43 14.41 -9.96 -13.65
C SER A 43 14.35 -9.59 -12.16
N GLU A 44 13.44 -8.71 -11.77
CA GLU A 44 13.29 -8.26 -10.39
C GLU A 44 12.63 -9.33 -9.51
N SER A 45 11.59 -9.98 -10.01
CA SER A 45 10.98 -11.14 -9.34
C SER A 45 11.97 -12.29 -9.14
N GLY A 46 12.79 -12.60 -10.14
CA GLY A 46 13.84 -13.62 -10.05
C GLY A 46 14.93 -13.27 -9.05
N SER A 47 15.28 -12.01 -8.92
CA SER A 47 16.23 -11.49 -7.95
C SER A 47 15.74 -11.69 -6.51
N LEU A 48 14.50 -11.33 -6.22
CA LEU A 48 13.88 -11.48 -4.89
C LEU A 48 13.74 -12.95 -4.48
N GLN A 49 13.44 -13.84 -5.43
CA GLN A 49 13.38 -15.28 -5.16
C GLN A 49 14.78 -15.83 -4.80
N THR A 50 15.82 -15.41 -5.52
CA THR A 50 17.20 -15.78 -5.22
C THR A 50 17.63 -15.30 -3.85
N GLU A 51 17.23 -14.10 -3.45
CA GLU A 51 17.49 -13.55 -2.13
C GLU A 51 16.76 -14.34 -1.03
N LEU A 52 15.51 -14.75 -1.28
CA LEU A 52 14.76 -15.59 -0.37
C LEU A 52 15.45 -16.95 -0.16
N ASP A 53 15.95 -17.56 -1.23
CA ASP A 53 16.68 -18.82 -1.16
C ASP A 53 17.99 -18.65 -0.37
N ALA A 54 18.70 -17.53 -0.54
CA ALA A 54 19.89 -17.21 0.22
C ALA A 54 19.62 -17.05 1.74
N CYS A 55 18.42 -16.62 2.13
CA CYS A 55 18.06 -16.56 3.56
C CYS A 55 18.11 -17.95 4.22
N SER A 56 17.85 -19.03 3.47
CA SER A 56 17.87 -20.40 4.00
C SER A 56 19.26 -20.84 4.49
N GLU A 57 20.32 -20.26 3.93
CA GLU A 57 21.73 -20.55 4.29
C GLU A 57 22.17 -19.90 5.63
N ILE A 58 21.35 -19.01 6.18
CA ILE A 58 21.65 -18.33 7.44
C ILE A 58 21.54 -19.33 8.61
N LYS A 59 22.64 -19.60 9.29
CA LYS A 59 22.72 -20.60 10.35
C LYS A 59 21.92 -20.25 11.60
N ARG A 60 21.88 -18.95 11.96
CA ARG A 60 21.15 -18.48 13.14
C ARG A 60 19.67 -18.35 12.84
N ALA A 61 18.85 -19.13 13.52
CA ALA A 61 17.42 -19.23 13.24
C ALA A 61 16.68 -17.87 13.31
N TYR A 62 17.02 -17.02 14.27
CA TYR A 62 16.42 -15.69 14.40
C TYR A 62 16.72 -14.79 13.19
N ASP A 63 17.97 -14.77 12.74
CA ASP A 63 18.42 -13.95 11.62
C ASP A 63 17.81 -14.46 10.30
N ARG A 64 17.76 -15.80 10.15
CA ARG A 64 17.09 -16.44 9.01
C ARG A 64 15.60 -16.05 8.92
N LEU A 65 14.85 -16.17 10.02
CA LEU A 65 13.43 -15.80 10.05
C LEU A 65 13.20 -14.32 9.74
N ASN A 66 14.08 -13.44 10.19
CA ASN A 66 13.99 -12.01 9.87
C ASN A 66 14.30 -11.75 8.40
N CYS A 67 15.33 -12.39 7.84
CA CYS A 67 15.64 -12.33 6.42
C CYS A 67 14.45 -12.79 5.57
N GLU A 68 13.95 -14.00 5.81
CA GLU A 68 12.81 -14.55 5.08
C GLU A 68 11.57 -13.66 5.17
N ARG A 69 11.27 -13.09 6.35
CA ARG A 69 10.13 -12.20 6.55
C ARG A 69 10.28 -10.91 5.73
N SER A 70 11.49 -10.32 5.74
CA SER A 70 11.77 -9.11 4.98
C SER A 70 11.64 -9.35 3.48
N VAL A 71 12.25 -10.41 2.96
CA VAL A 71 12.19 -10.70 1.53
C VAL A 71 10.78 -11.10 1.08
N LYS A 72 10.05 -11.90 1.86
CA LYS A 72 8.64 -12.23 1.58
C LYS A 72 7.75 -10.99 1.55
N HIS A 73 8.04 -10.02 2.42
CA HIS A 73 7.33 -8.73 2.40
C HIS A 73 7.62 -7.98 1.09
N LEU A 74 8.88 -7.89 0.66
CA LEU A 74 9.26 -7.25 -0.61
C LEU A 74 8.59 -7.95 -1.81
N ILE A 75 8.58 -9.28 -1.85
CA ILE A 75 7.88 -10.05 -2.88
C ILE A 75 6.39 -9.71 -2.89
N SER A 76 5.75 -9.63 -1.72
CA SER A 76 4.32 -9.32 -1.64
C SER A 76 4.01 -7.88 -2.08
N VAL A 77 4.89 -6.92 -1.77
CA VAL A 77 4.79 -5.53 -2.23
C VAL A 77 4.93 -5.47 -3.75
N TYR A 78 5.94 -6.14 -4.29
CA TYR A 78 6.21 -6.18 -5.73
C TYR A 78 5.02 -6.78 -6.50
N GLN A 79 4.56 -7.96 -6.10
CA GLN A 79 3.41 -8.61 -6.74
C GLN A 79 2.14 -7.75 -6.66
N TYR A 80 1.89 -7.15 -5.50
CA TYR A 80 0.72 -6.28 -5.33
C TYR A 80 0.78 -5.06 -6.26
N LYS A 81 1.97 -4.46 -6.45
CA LYS A 81 2.16 -3.33 -7.38
C LYS A 81 1.85 -3.72 -8.82
N LEU A 82 2.28 -4.91 -9.26
CA LEU A 82 2.03 -5.41 -10.62
C LEU A 82 0.54 -5.56 -10.94
N ASP A 83 -0.25 -5.99 -9.94
CA ASP A 83 -1.69 -6.23 -10.11
C ASP A 83 -2.54 -4.98 -9.79
N SER A 84 -1.91 -3.85 -9.47
CA SER A 84 -2.60 -2.67 -8.96
C SER A 84 -2.77 -1.57 -10.00
N GLN A 85 -3.88 -0.86 -9.88
CA GLN A 85 -4.02 0.48 -10.41
C GLN A 85 -3.23 1.47 -9.54
N VAL A 86 -2.64 2.47 -10.17
CA VAL A 86 -1.75 3.43 -9.52
C VAL A 86 -2.41 4.79 -9.43
N PHE A 87 -2.44 5.38 -8.23
CA PHE A 87 -3.01 6.69 -7.95
C PHE A 87 -1.97 7.53 -7.23
N GLN A 88 -1.45 8.55 -7.90
CA GLN A 88 -0.44 9.43 -7.34
C GLN A 88 -1.06 10.71 -6.79
N THR A 89 -0.68 11.09 -5.58
CA THR A 89 -1.11 12.32 -4.91
C THR A 89 0.11 12.96 -4.25
N GLY A 90 0.60 14.05 -4.85
CA GLY A 90 1.83 14.72 -4.41
C GLY A 90 3.04 13.78 -4.40
N SER A 91 3.64 13.63 -3.22
CA SER A 91 4.79 12.75 -2.96
C SER A 91 4.42 11.31 -2.62
N VAL A 92 3.13 10.97 -2.60
CA VAL A 92 2.65 9.65 -2.19
C VAL A 92 1.92 8.97 -3.33
N THR A 93 2.23 7.68 -3.51
CA THR A 93 1.59 6.81 -4.48
C THR A 93 0.80 5.73 -3.77
N TYR A 94 -0.45 5.56 -4.18
CA TYR A 94 -1.35 4.52 -3.71
C TYR A 94 -1.51 3.45 -4.79
N TYR A 95 -1.46 2.21 -4.38
CA TYR A 95 -1.67 1.05 -5.24
C TYR A 95 -2.88 0.29 -4.73
N TRP A 96 -3.80 0.00 -5.63
CA TRP A 96 -4.99 -0.78 -5.32
C TRP A 96 -5.28 -1.81 -6.39
N SER A 97 -5.22 -3.08 -6.02
CA SER A 97 -5.40 -4.22 -6.92
C SER A 97 -6.88 -4.54 -7.23
N GLY A 98 -7.80 -3.71 -6.72
CA GLY A 98 -9.23 -4.00 -6.84
C GLY A 98 -9.75 -4.87 -5.69
N LEU A 99 -11.00 -5.28 -5.81
CA LEU A 99 -11.60 -6.24 -4.89
C LEU A 99 -11.14 -7.64 -5.30
N ASP A 100 -10.58 -8.37 -4.35
CA ASP A 100 -10.26 -9.78 -4.52
C ASP A 100 -11.57 -10.59 -4.58
N THR A 101 -11.85 -11.20 -5.71
CA THR A 101 -13.03 -12.02 -5.92
C THR A 101 -13.03 -13.30 -5.09
N GLU A 102 -11.86 -13.74 -4.61
CA GLU A 102 -11.70 -14.92 -3.77
C GLU A 102 -11.69 -14.59 -2.27
N GLY A 103 -11.41 -13.33 -1.90
CA GLY A 103 -11.11 -12.90 -0.52
C GLY A 103 -12.25 -12.34 0.29
N ASN A 104 -13.48 -12.30 -0.19
CA ASN A 104 -14.64 -11.68 0.50
C ASN A 104 -14.38 -10.23 0.95
N ASN A 105 -13.71 -9.45 0.10
CA ASN A 105 -13.43 -8.05 0.38
C ASN A 105 -14.68 -7.16 0.31
N PHE A 106 -15.71 -7.62 -0.43
CA PHE A 106 -17.03 -7.01 -0.44
C PHE A 106 -18.11 -8.08 -0.38
N GLU A 107 -19.02 -7.96 0.60
CA GLU A 107 -20.13 -8.89 0.76
C GLU A 107 -21.38 -8.16 1.24
N ILE A 108 -22.53 -8.68 0.85
CA ILE A 108 -23.82 -8.29 1.40
C ILE A 108 -24.35 -9.50 2.18
N THR A 109 -24.52 -9.31 3.49
CA THR A 109 -25.02 -10.36 4.37
C THR A 109 -26.46 -10.73 4.05
N SER A 110 -26.92 -11.87 4.54
CA SER A 110 -28.33 -12.30 4.40
C SER A 110 -29.35 -11.33 5.03
N SER A 111 -28.89 -10.48 5.95
CA SER A 111 -29.67 -9.38 6.53
C SER A 111 -29.65 -8.09 5.69
N GLY A 112 -28.99 -8.09 4.54
CA GLY A 112 -28.86 -6.91 3.67
C GLY A 112 -27.80 -5.91 4.10
N GLN A 113 -26.95 -6.26 5.06
CA GLN A 113 -25.88 -5.40 5.54
C GLN A 113 -24.64 -5.56 4.67
N ALA A 114 -24.08 -4.45 4.19
CA ALA A 114 -22.89 -4.46 3.38
C ALA A 114 -21.61 -4.41 4.25
N MET A 115 -20.59 -5.13 3.84
CA MET A 115 -19.26 -5.13 4.43
C MET A 115 -18.22 -4.98 3.32
N LEU A 116 -17.29 -4.03 3.48
CA LEU A 116 -16.23 -3.74 2.55
C LEU A 116 -14.89 -3.72 3.29
N ARG A 117 -13.93 -4.50 2.81
CA ARG A 117 -12.55 -4.52 3.29
C ARG A 117 -11.64 -4.01 2.18
N LEU A 118 -10.92 -2.94 2.47
CA LEU A 118 -9.94 -2.37 1.57
C LEU A 118 -8.54 -2.68 2.09
N LYS A 119 -7.70 -3.27 1.23
CA LYS A 119 -6.27 -3.41 1.44
C LYS A 119 -5.58 -2.51 0.42
N ILE A 120 -4.83 -1.55 0.88
CA ILE A 120 -4.15 -0.55 0.04
C ILE A 120 -2.67 -0.57 0.37
N LEU A 121 -1.83 -0.57 -0.66
CA LEU A 121 -0.41 -0.33 -0.52
C LEU A 121 -0.16 1.16 -0.77
N VAL A 122 0.59 1.78 0.10
CA VAL A 122 0.96 3.19 -0.01
C VAL A 122 2.48 3.32 0.03
N GLU A 123 3.03 4.20 -0.78
CA GLU A 123 4.46 4.44 -0.90
C GLU A 123 4.76 5.93 -0.91
N ASN A 124 5.75 6.35 -0.14
CA ASN A 124 6.31 7.68 -0.28
C ASN A 124 7.33 7.68 -1.42
N THR A 125 6.92 8.17 -2.59
CA THR A 125 7.75 8.29 -3.78
C THR A 125 8.53 9.62 -3.84
N GLY A 126 8.34 10.49 -2.83
CA GLY A 126 9.15 11.69 -2.63
C GLY A 126 10.56 11.34 -2.15
N SER A 127 11.49 12.29 -2.31
CA SER A 127 12.92 12.07 -2.03
C SER A 127 13.43 12.75 -0.76
N THR A 128 12.65 13.61 -0.11
CA THR A 128 13.21 14.56 0.87
C THR A 128 12.55 14.52 2.24
N GLN A 129 11.29 14.16 2.35
CA GLN A 129 10.56 14.25 3.60
C GLN A 129 9.73 13.00 3.91
N ASN A 130 9.49 12.77 5.19
CA ASN A 130 8.54 11.76 5.61
C ASN A 130 7.13 12.26 5.33
N GLU A 131 6.27 11.35 4.86
CA GLU A 131 4.85 11.61 4.71
C GLU A 131 4.06 10.83 5.76
N ALA A 132 2.92 11.38 6.16
CA ALA A 132 2.08 10.74 7.16
C ALA A 132 0.63 10.68 6.67
N LEU A 133 0.01 9.53 6.89
CA LEU A 133 -1.42 9.32 6.71
C LEU A 133 -2.08 9.36 8.10
N PHE A 134 -3.14 10.14 8.25
CA PHE A 134 -3.77 10.33 9.56
C PHE A 134 -5.19 9.78 9.63
N CYS A 135 -5.45 9.03 10.71
CA CYS A 135 -6.75 8.49 11.03
C CYS A 135 -6.82 8.12 12.51
N THR A 136 -7.14 9.08 13.37
CA THR A 136 -7.10 8.90 14.82
C THR A 136 -8.43 8.40 15.41
N GLY A 137 -9.45 8.27 14.59
CA GLY A 137 -10.77 7.76 14.92
C GLY A 137 -11.71 8.02 13.74
N PRO A 138 -12.85 7.32 13.61
CA PRO A 138 -13.74 7.45 12.46
C PRO A 138 -14.19 8.91 12.20
N ALA A 139 -14.47 9.65 13.26
CA ALA A 139 -14.86 11.06 13.16
C ALA A 139 -13.70 11.99 12.74
N ILE A 140 -12.45 11.58 12.99
CA ILE A 140 -11.23 12.36 12.73
C ILE A 140 -10.31 11.51 11.87
N CYS A 141 -10.76 11.18 10.68
CA CYS A 141 -10.03 10.40 9.71
C CYS A 141 -10.00 11.14 8.38
N ASN A 142 -8.83 11.20 7.77
CA ASN A 142 -8.63 11.81 6.47
C ASN A 142 -9.13 10.89 5.32
N TYR A 143 -9.63 9.70 5.65
CA TYR A 143 -10.11 8.71 4.68
C TYR A 143 -11.55 8.32 4.94
N ASP A 144 -12.30 8.16 3.84
CA ASP A 144 -13.67 7.64 3.84
C ASP A 144 -14.01 6.92 2.53
N VAL A 145 -15.19 6.32 2.48
CA VAL A 145 -15.82 5.85 1.25
C VAL A 145 -17.06 6.70 1.00
N THR A 146 -17.27 7.11 -0.24
CA THR A 146 -18.46 7.87 -0.62
C THR A 146 -19.15 7.25 -1.84
N ASN A 147 -20.48 7.43 -1.93
CA ASN A 147 -21.27 7.19 -3.14
C ASN A 147 -21.80 8.48 -3.78
N GLY A 148 -21.24 9.62 -3.37
CA GLY A 148 -21.66 10.95 -3.82
C GLY A 148 -22.78 11.57 -2.99
N ASP A 149 -23.65 10.76 -2.38
CA ASP A 149 -24.74 11.21 -1.52
C ASP A 149 -24.40 11.07 -0.04
N THR A 150 -23.61 10.07 0.30
CA THR A 150 -23.26 9.72 1.69
C THR A 150 -21.77 9.41 1.79
N ASP A 151 -21.16 9.95 2.86
CA ASP A 151 -19.79 9.66 3.24
C ASP A 151 -19.78 8.64 4.38
N TYR A 152 -19.13 7.50 4.14
CA TYR A 152 -19.05 6.39 5.07
C TYR A 152 -17.72 6.42 5.80
N LYS A 153 -17.77 6.50 7.12
CA LYS A 153 -16.60 6.40 7.98
C LYS A 153 -16.33 4.94 8.35
N TYR A 154 -15.06 4.61 8.47
CA TYR A 154 -14.65 3.24 8.73
C TYR A 154 -15.17 2.70 10.08
N SER A 155 -15.32 1.38 10.15
CA SER A 155 -15.64 0.64 11.38
C SER A 155 -14.40 -0.02 12.00
N GLY A 156 -13.33 -0.20 11.24
CA GLY A 156 -12.06 -0.76 11.71
C GLY A 156 -10.90 -0.42 10.78
N MET A 157 -9.70 -0.32 11.34
CA MET A 157 -8.47 -0.07 10.60
C MET A 157 -7.25 -0.53 11.39
N ASP A 158 -6.10 -0.64 10.72
CA ASP A 158 -4.86 -1.13 11.30
C ASP A 158 -3.76 -0.06 11.47
N PHE A 159 -4.09 1.23 11.42
CA PHE A 159 -3.12 2.30 11.69
C PHE A 159 -2.63 2.24 13.14
N THR A 160 -1.32 2.15 13.31
CA THR A 160 -0.72 2.18 14.65
C THR A 160 -0.75 3.63 15.18
N ASN A 161 -1.33 3.81 16.37
CA ASN A 161 -1.47 5.13 17.00
C ASN A 161 -2.17 6.19 16.10
N GLY A 162 -3.09 5.76 15.23
CA GLY A 162 -3.85 6.66 14.38
C GLY A 162 -3.08 7.26 13.21
N GLN A 163 -1.92 6.72 12.86
CA GLN A 163 -1.12 7.20 11.75
C GLN A 163 -0.27 6.11 11.10
N VAL A 164 0.04 6.32 9.82
CA VAL A 164 1.09 5.59 9.09
C VAL A 164 2.14 6.61 8.65
N ILE A 165 3.38 6.43 9.09
CA ILE A 165 4.50 7.29 8.68
C ILE A 165 5.34 6.54 7.67
N LEU A 166 5.64 7.21 6.55
CA LEU A 166 6.41 6.70 5.42
C LEU A 166 7.66 7.56 5.23
N LYS A 167 8.82 6.97 5.33
CA LYS A 167 10.07 7.59 4.90
C LYS A 167 10.15 7.62 3.38
N PRO A 168 11.00 8.47 2.77
CA PRO A 168 11.27 8.40 1.34
C PRO A 168 11.61 6.98 0.87
N GLY A 169 10.91 6.49 -0.15
CA GLY A 169 11.04 5.14 -0.68
C GLY A 169 10.42 4.03 0.17
N GLU A 170 9.82 4.35 1.30
CA GLU A 170 9.15 3.35 2.15
C GLU A 170 7.72 3.11 1.67
N SER A 171 7.34 1.82 1.61
CA SER A 171 5.97 1.40 1.32
C SER A 171 5.38 0.59 2.47
N LYS A 172 4.06 0.74 2.70
CA LYS A 172 3.32 0.00 3.72
C LYS A 172 1.94 -0.37 3.23
N PHE A 173 1.48 -1.55 3.61
CA PHE A 173 0.07 -1.89 3.51
C PHE A 173 -0.71 -1.28 4.67
N PHE A 174 -1.92 -0.87 4.39
CA PHE A 174 -2.93 -0.65 5.42
C PHE A 174 -4.27 -1.24 5.00
N ASN A 175 -5.07 -1.59 6.01
CA ASN A 175 -6.39 -2.17 5.82
C ASN A 175 -7.44 -1.28 6.48
N MET A 176 -8.55 -1.07 5.78
CA MET A 176 -9.73 -0.39 6.34
C MET A 176 -10.97 -1.25 6.14
N PHE A 177 -11.81 -1.27 7.13
CA PHE A 177 -13.07 -1.99 7.14
C PHE A 177 -14.24 -1.01 7.25
N PHE A 178 -15.17 -1.12 6.33
CA PHE A 178 -16.44 -0.39 6.33
C PHE A 178 -17.57 -1.41 6.47
N GLY A 179 -18.44 -1.20 7.43
CA GLY A 179 -19.48 -2.18 7.76
C GLY A 179 -20.46 -1.61 8.77
N PRO A 180 -20.94 -2.44 9.71
CA PRO A 180 -21.80 -1.98 10.80
C PRO A 180 -21.11 -0.89 11.61
N ASN A 181 -21.89 0.13 11.99
CA ASN A 181 -21.39 1.12 12.95
C ASN A 181 -21.21 0.46 14.33
N ILE A 182 -19.97 0.46 14.80
CA ILE A 182 -19.60 -0.06 16.14
C ILE A 182 -19.39 1.05 17.17
N GLY A 183 -19.76 2.28 16.85
CA GLY A 183 -19.56 3.45 17.70
C GLY A 183 -18.35 4.32 17.27
N GLY A 184 -17.95 5.28 18.12
CA GLY A 184 -16.76 6.09 17.89
C GLY A 184 -16.84 7.07 16.71
N GLY A 185 -18.04 7.36 16.19
CA GLY A 185 -18.25 8.25 15.04
C GLY A 185 -18.15 7.55 13.69
N GLY A 186 -18.08 6.21 13.66
CA GLY A 186 -18.25 5.41 12.46
C GLY A 186 -19.66 5.51 11.88
N THR A 187 -19.83 5.13 10.62
CA THR A 187 -21.14 5.06 9.96
C THR A 187 -21.42 3.64 9.50
N THR A 188 -22.68 3.22 9.51
CA THR A 188 -23.05 1.96 8.88
C THR A 188 -22.86 2.08 7.39
N PHE A 189 -22.07 1.17 6.80
CA PHE A 189 -21.87 1.12 5.36
C PHE A 189 -23.13 0.52 4.69
N GLU A 190 -23.73 1.28 3.81
CA GLU A 190 -24.92 0.89 3.05
C GLU A 190 -24.57 0.82 1.56
N TYR A 191 -24.83 -0.33 0.97
CA TYR A 191 -24.65 -0.51 -0.47
C TYR A 191 -25.97 -0.27 -1.21
N VAL A 192 -25.90 0.61 -2.21
CA VAL A 192 -27.01 0.90 -3.13
C VAL A 192 -26.58 0.47 -4.53
N GLN A 193 -27.24 -0.52 -5.07
CA GLN A 193 -26.94 -1.03 -6.41
C GLN A 193 -27.04 0.07 -7.47
N GLY A 194 -26.06 0.10 -8.38
CA GLY A 194 -25.99 1.08 -9.48
C GLY A 194 -25.46 2.45 -9.07
N LYS A 195 -24.94 2.60 -7.86
CA LYS A 195 -24.17 3.78 -7.44
C LYS A 195 -22.67 3.53 -7.58
N ASP A 196 -21.96 4.54 -8.02
CA ASP A 196 -20.50 4.55 -8.01
C ASP A 196 -19.98 4.82 -6.60
N TYR A 197 -18.96 4.09 -6.21
CA TYR A 197 -18.30 4.25 -4.91
C TYR A 197 -16.83 4.63 -5.10
N TYR A 198 -16.36 5.50 -4.21
CA TYR A 198 -14.98 5.98 -4.22
C TYR A 198 -14.38 5.91 -2.83
N PHE A 199 -13.18 5.36 -2.72
CA PHE A 199 -12.35 5.56 -1.55
C PHE A 199 -11.62 6.89 -1.70
N ARG A 200 -11.78 7.78 -0.71
CA ARG A 200 -11.19 9.12 -0.74
C ARG A 200 -10.21 9.30 0.40
N GLY A 201 -9.25 10.18 0.15
CA GLY A 201 -8.30 10.65 1.16
C GLY A 201 -8.01 12.14 0.96
N SER A 202 -7.73 12.86 2.05
CA SER A 202 -7.30 14.26 2.00
C SER A 202 -6.17 14.47 3.01
N GLU A 203 -4.94 14.58 2.51
CA GLU A 203 -3.73 14.72 3.30
C GLU A 203 -2.97 16.00 2.93
N SER A 204 -1.94 16.33 3.69
CA SER A 204 -1.13 17.54 3.45
C SER A 204 -0.45 17.59 2.08
N TYR A 205 -0.22 16.43 1.47
CA TYR A 205 0.39 16.29 0.14
C TYR A 205 -0.65 16.24 -1.00
N GLY A 206 -1.95 16.22 -0.70
CA GLY A 206 -3.03 16.32 -1.69
C GLY A 206 -4.22 15.41 -1.44
N ASP A 207 -5.16 15.45 -2.38
CA ASP A 207 -6.40 14.67 -2.34
C ASP A 207 -6.31 13.41 -3.18
N LEU A 208 -6.96 12.35 -2.71
CA LEU A 208 -7.03 11.03 -3.35
C LEU A 208 -8.49 10.67 -3.65
N SER A 209 -8.72 10.03 -4.78
CA SER A 209 -9.99 9.38 -5.11
C SER A 209 -9.73 8.12 -5.92
N ILE A 210 -10.09 6.97 -5.36
CA ILE A 210 -9.95 5.66 -5.99
C ILE A 210 -11.35 5.11 -6.26
N PRO A 211 -11.72 4.84 -7.52
CA PRO A 211 -13.03 4.23 -7.84
C PRO A 211 -13.07 2.78 -7.33
N LEU A 212 -14.16 2.44 -6.67
CA LEU A 212 -14.42 1.10 -6.15
C LEU A 212 -15.50 0.43 -7.00
N ASN A 213 -15.15 -0.63 -7.70
CA ASN A 213 -16.12 -1.41 -8.48
C ASN A 213 -16.77 -2.44 -7.54
N LEU A 214 -17.89 -2.06 -6.90
CA LEU A 214 -18.62 -2.88 -5.92
C LEU A 214 -19.76 -3.69 -6.56
N GLU A 215 -19.56 -4.24 -7.77
CA GLU A 215 -20.57 -5.06 -8.46
C GLU A 215 -20.27 -6.55 -8.38
#